data_d7be88ee251a314964c9c93a85ef6062
#
_entry.id   d7be88ee251a314964c9c93a85ef6062
#
_cell.length_a   1.000
_cell.length_b   1.000
_cell.length_c   1.000
_cell.angle_alpha   90.00
_cell.angle_beta   90.00
_cell.angle_gamma   90.00
#
_symmetry.space_group_name_H-M   'P 1'
#
loop_
_entity.id
_entity.type
_entity.pdbx_description
1 polymer ?
#
loop_
_entity_poly.entity_id
_entity_poly.type
_entity_poly.pdbx_seq_one_letter_code
_entity_poly.pdbx_strand_id
1 'polypeptide(L)'
;LTEYYNNYSRSLDTLTLAQVAEKIYVKNIETAKKWLKEKGIKIHRFLNNSFVYQVEVDSQIDIPYVQQLKNKYPDKWKERYRDVVKDLPVYYLTITSIEDDVSYTPIVKPASINKKDLDRYKKLLG
;
A
#
# COMPACT_ATOMS: atom_id res chain seq x y z
N LEU A 1 -1.52 -5.60 -32.07
CA LEU A 1 -0.82 -6.67 -31.35
C LEU A 1 0.41 -6.16 -30.61
N THR A 2 1.21 -5.34 -31.29
CA THR A 2 2.41 -4.77 -30.71
C THR A 2 2.08 -3.85 -29.54
N GLU A 3 1.09 -3.00 -29.72
CA GLU A 3 0.67 -2.10 -28.65
C GLU A 3 0.09 -2.86 -27.46
N TYR A 4 -0.72 -3.86 -27.74
CA TYR A 4 -1.28 -4.69 -26.69
C TYR A 4 -0.18 -5.41 -25.93
N TYR A 5 0.79 -5.93 -26.65
CA TYR A 5 1.91 -6.64 -26.04
C TYR A 5 2.75 -5.70 -25.17
N ASN A 6 3.01 -4.51 -25.67
CA ASN A 6 3.80 -3.53 -24.91
C ASN A 6 3.07 -3.09 -23.65
N ASN A 7 1.78 -2.85 -23.73
CA ASN A 7 0.99 -2.49 -22.56
C ASN A 7 0.98 -3.61 -21.53
N TYR A 8 0.92 -4.84 -22.01
CA TYR A 8 0.94 -5.99 -21.13
C TYR A 8 2.28 -6.15 -20.44
N SER A 9 3.38 -6.01 -21.19
CA SER A 9 4.72 -6.19 -20.64
C SER A 9 5.14 -5.03 -19.72
N ARG A 10 4.44 -3.93 -19.75
CA ARG A 10 4.74 -2.75 -18.93
C ARG A 10 3.66 -2.53 -17.88
N SER A 11 3.24 -3.61 -17.26
CA SER A 11 2.18 -3.56 -16.26
C SER A 11 2.61 -2.84 -14.98
N LEU A 12 3.92 -2.74 -14.72
CA LEU A 12 4.42 -2.09 -13.51
C LEU A 12 5.33 -0.92 -13.87
N ASP A 13 4.84 0.27 -13.61
CA ASP A 13 5.65 1.47 -13.78
C ASP A 13 6.53 1.69 -12.55
N THR A 14 7.68 2.30 -12.77
CA THR A 14 8.63 2.60 -11.71
C THR A 14 8.78 4.10 -11.54
N LEU A 15 9.22 4.49 -10.35
CA LEU A 15 9.50 5.88 -10.02
C LEU A 15 10.92 6.00 -9.48
N THR A 16 11.61 7.06 -9.87
CA THR A 16 12.87 7.43 -9.23
C THR A 16 12.58 8.02 -7.85
N LEU A 17 13.61 8.10 -7.03
CA LEU A 17 13.46 8.73 -5.71
C LEU A 17 13.06 10.19 -5.82
N ALA A 18 13.55 10.89 -6.83
CA ALA A 18 13.17 12.27 -7.09
C ALA A 18 11.69 12.38 -7.44
N GLN A 19 11.17 11.44 -8.22
CA GLN A 19 9.76 11.40 -8.56
C GLN A 19 8.89 11.09 -7.35
N VAL A 20 9.35 10.23 -6.46
CA VAL A 20 8.65 9.97 -5.21
C VAL A 20 8.57 11.24 -4.37
N ALA A 21 9.69 11.94 -4.22
CA ALA A 21 9.73 13.19 -3.46
C ALA A 21 8.72 14.19 -4.01
N GLU A 22 8.63 14.29 -5.32
CA GLU A 22 7.67 15.17 -5.98
C GLU A 22 6.23 14.75 -5.68
N LYS A 23 5.94 13.46 -5.74
CA LYS A 23 4.59 12.96 -5.48
C LYS A 23 4.12 13.21 -4.06
N ILE A 24 5.01 13.12 -3.09
CA ILE A 24 4.65 13.33 -1.68
C ILE A 24 4.95 14.74 -1.20
N TYR A 25 5.29 15.63 -2.12
CA TYR A 25 5.48 17.05 -1.86
C TYR A 25 6.59 17.36 -0.87
N VAL A 26 7.69 16.61 -0.94
CA VAL A 26 8.88 16.90 -0.14
C VAL A 26 10.02 17.35 -1.06
N LYS A 27 10.93 18.13 -0.49
CA LYS A 27 11.96 18.78 -1.30
C LYS A 27 13.20 17.92 -1.52
N ASN A 28 13.52 17.02 -0.60
CA ASN A 28 14.74 16.26 -0.72
C ASN A 28 14.50 14.76 -0.73
N ILE A 29 15.45 14.07 -1.32
CA ILE A 29 15.39 12.62 -1.53
C ILE A 29 15.50 11.86 -0.20
N GLU A 30 16.23 12.39 0.76
CA GLU A 30 16.39 11.72 2.05
C GLU A 30 15.07 11.62 2.80
N THR A 31 14.24 12.66 2.72
CA THR A 31 12.89 12.63 3.31
C THR A 31 12.03 11.59 2.59
N ALA A 32 12.15 11.52 1.26
CA ALA A 32 11.41 10.52 0.49
C ALA A 32 11.83 9.10 0.87
N LYS A 33 13.12 8.85 1.04
CA LYS A 33 13.61 7.55 1.49
C LYS A 33 13.04 7.16 2.85
N LYS A 34 12.99 8.12 3.76
CA LYS A 34 12.46 7.90 5.09
C LYS A 34 10.99 7.51 5.03
N TRP A 35 10.23 8.24 4.22
CA TRP A 35 8.81 7.95 4.02
C TRP A 35 8.61 6.55 3.44
N LEU A 36 9.39 6.18 2.42
CA LEU A 36 9.31 4.86 1.81
C LEU A 36 9.58 3.77 2.83
N LYS A 37 10.58 3.96 3.67
CA LYS A 37 10.92 3.00 4.71
C LYS A 37 9.79 2.86 5.72
N GLU A 38 9.21 3.97 6.14
CA GLU A 38 8.10 3.97 7.08
C GLU A 38 6.87 3.25 6.52
N LYS A 39 6.66 3.35 5.22
CA LYS A 39 5.53 2.69 4.56
C LYS A 39 5.84 1.26 4.13
N GLY A 40 7.04 0.78 4.39
CA GLY A 40 7.40 -0.58 4.03
C GLY A 40 7.63 -0.80 2.55
N ILE A 41 7.90 0.27 1.81
CA ILE A 41 8.15 0.17 0.38
C ILE A 41 9.65 -0.02 0.15
N LYS A 42 9.99 -1.12 -0.51
CA LYS A 42 11.38 -1.45 -0.77
C LYS A 42 11.94 -0.61 -1.90
N ILE A 43 13.14 -0.08 -1.70
CA ILE A 43 13.87 0.63 -2.74
C ILE A 43 14.73 -0.39 -3.47
N HIS A 44 14.56 -0.48 -4.77
CA HIS A 44 15.31 -1.40 -5.62
C HIS A 44 16.43 -0.67 -6.33
N ARG A 45 17.46 -1.42 -6.69
CA ARG A 45 18.58 -0.86 -7.46
C ARG A 45 18.81 -1.72 -8.69
N PHE A 46 18.97 -1.05 -9.81
CA PHE A 46 19.35 -1.68 -11.05
C PHE A 46 20.47 -0.85 -11.65
N LEU A 47 21.66 -1.46 -11.76
CA LEU A 47 22.88 -0.73 -12.11
C LEU A 47 23.11 0.37 -11.07
N ASN A 48 23.18 1.63 -11.48
CA ASN A 48 23.41 2.74 -10.57
C ASN A 48 22.12 3.51 -10.23
N ASN A 49 20.98 2.98 -10.64
CA ASN A 49 19.69 3.67 -10.46
C ASN A 49 18.87 3.05 -9.35
N SER A 50 18.31 3.89 -8.49
CA SER A 50 17.37 3.45 -7.46
C SER A 50 15.95 3.75 -7.91
N PHE A 51 15.05 2.84 -7.63
CA PHE A 51 13.65 3.01 -8.06
C PHE A 51 12.71 2.27 -7.12
N VAL A 52 11.44 2.64 -7.18
CA VAL A 52 10.36 1.94 -6.50
C VAL A 52 9.23 1.73 -7.51
N TYR A 53 8.31 0.85 -7.18
CA TYR A 53 7.17 0.61 -8.06
C TYR A 53 6.06 1.61 -7.76
N GLN A 54 5.56 2.24 -8.82
CA GLN A 54 4.57 3.30 -8.71
C GLN A 54 3.29 2.82 -8.02
N VAL A 55 2.88 1.58 -8.28
CA VAL A 55 1.64 1.05 -7.68
C VAL A 55 1.74 1.06 -6.15
N GLU A 56 2.91 0.74 -5.60
CA GLU A 56 3.09 0.74 -4.15
C GLU A 56 3.02 2.14 -3.56
N VAL A 57 3.64 3.10 -4.25
CA VAL A 57 3.62 4.50 -3.79
C VAL A 57 2.21 5.06 -3.85
N ASP A 58 1.54 4.89 -4.98
CA ASP A 58 0.18 5.42 -5.16
C ASP A 58 -0.80 4.79 -4.17
N SER A 59 -0.65 3.50 -3.89
CA SER A 59 -1.48 2.84 -2.90
C SER A 59 -1.30 3.46 -1.51
N GLN A 60 -0.07 3.72 -1.10
CA GLN A 60 0.18 4.32 0.20
C GLN A 60 -0.34 5.77 0.28
N ILE A 61 -0.26 6.49 -0.82
CA ILE A 61 -0.81 7.85 -0.87
C ILE A 61 -2.32 7.82 -0.71
N ASP A 62 -2.99 6.83 -1.28
CA ASP A 62 -4.45 6.73 -1.26
C ASP A 62 -5.01 6.23 0.08
N ILE A 63 -4.22 5.53 0.88
CA ILE A 63 -4.72 4.92 2.12
C ILE A 63 -5.47 5.89 3.03
N PRO A 64 -4.95 7.08 3.33
CA PRO A 64 -5.70 8.00 4.20
C PRO A 64 -7.09 8.35 3.66
N TYR A 65 -7.20 8.55 2.36
CA TYR A 65 -8.48 8.83 1.74
C TYR A 65 -9.43 7.64 1.85
N VAL A 66 -8.91 6.45 1.60
CA VAL A 66 -9.71 5.22 1.64
C VAL A 66 -10.17 4.92 3.07
N GLN A 67 -9.32 5.19 4.06
CA GLN A 67 -9.72 5.03 5.46
C GLN A 67 -10.85 6.00 5.82
N GLN A 68 -10.80 7.21 5.29
CA GLN A 68 -11.87 8.17 5.43
C GLN A 68 -13.18 7.65 4.84
N LEU A 69 -13.09 7.07 3.63
CA LEU A 69 -14.25 6.47 2.98
C LEU A 69 -14.81 5.32 3.81
N LYS A 70 -13.94 4.49 4.35
CA LYS A 70 -14.35 3.34 5.15
C LYS A 70 -15.10 3.78 6.40
N ASN A 71 -14.64 4.85 7.03
CA ASN A 71 -15.31 5.40 8.21
C ASN A 71 -16.67 5.99 7.86
N LYS A 72 -16.77 6.64 6.71
CA LYS A 72 -18.01 7.30 6.30
C LYS A 72 -19.01 6.33 5.68
N TYR A 73 -18.52 5.36 4.94
CA TYR A 73 -19.37 4.39 4.21
C TYR A 73 -18.88 2.97 4.50
N PRO A 74 -19.15 2.44 5.70
CA PRO A 74 -18.59 1.13 6.09
C PRO A 74 -18.93 -0.02 5.15
N ASP A 75 -20.10 0.02 4.53
CA ASP A 75 -20.56 -1.06 3.67
C ASP A 75 -20.26 -0.84 2.20
N LYS A 76 -19.92 0.38 1.82
CA LYS A 76 -19.76 0.74 0.40
C LYS A 76 -18.45 1.44 0.09
N TRP A 77 -17.51 1.42 1.00
CA TRP A 77 -16.25 2.15 0.81
C TRP A 77 -15.45 1.64 -0.37
N LYS A 78 -15.49 0.33 -0.62
CA LYS A 78 -14.75 -0.25 -1.74
C LYS A 78 -15.31 0.23 -3.07
N GLU A 79 -16.61 0.23 -3.21
CA GLU A 79 -17.26 0.70 -4.43
C GLU A 79 -16.99 2.18 -4.66
N ARG A 80 -17.04 2.97 -3.60
CA ARG A 80 -16.79 4.39 -3.70
C ARG A 80 -15.34 4.70 -4.07
N TYR A 81 -14.41 3.95 -3.53
CA TYR A 81 -13.01 4.10 -3.91
C TYR A 81 -12.83 3.71 -5.37
N ARG A 82 -13.44 2.63 -5.79
CA ARG A 82 -13.34 2.18 -7.17
C ARG A 82 -13.87 3.22 -8.15
N ASP A 83 -14.89 3.96 -7.77
CA ASP A 83 -15.47 4.98 -8.63
C ASP A 83 -14.52 6.15 -8.89
N VAL A 84 -13.63 6.45 -7.97
CA VAL A 84 -12.72 7.59 -8.09
C VAL A 84 -11.30 7.21 -8.48
N VAL A 85 -10.85 6.01 -8.14
CA VAL A 85 -9.53 5.56 -8.53
C VAL A 85 -9.59 5.06 -9.97
N LYS A 86 -8.61 5.46 -10.78
CA LYS A 86 -8.60 5.09 -12.19
C LYS A 86 -7.68 3.92 -12.48
N ASP A 87 -6.95 3.47 -11.49
CA ASP A 87 -5.92 2.44 -11.64
C ASP A 87 -6.33 1.21 -10.84
N LEU A 88 -6.70 0.14 -11.53
CA LEU A 88 -7.16 -1.07 -10.87
C LEU A 88 -6.09 -1.75 -10.02
N PRO A 89 -4.83 -1.85 -10.45
CA PRO A 89 -3.78 -2.39 -9.57
C PRO A 89 -3.65 -1.62 -8.27
N VAL A 90 -3.73 -0.30 -8.31
CA VAL A 90 -3.69 0.52 -7.10
C VAL A 90 -4.91 0.23 -6.23
N TYR A 91 -6.08 0.10 -6.85
CA TYR A 91 -7.32 -0.22 -6.13
C TYR A 91 -7.17 -1.53 -5.35
N TYR A 92 -6.77 -2.60 -6.03
CA TYR A 92 -6.67 -3.90 -5.39
C TYR A 92 -5.61 -3.94 -4.30
N LEU A 93 -4.45 -3.33 -4.56
CA LEU A 93 -3.39 -3.29 -3.56
C LEU A 93 -3.81 -2.51 -2.32
N THR A 94 -4.49 -1.38 -2.51
CA THR A 94 -4.93 -0.55 -1.39
C THR A 94 -5.97 -1.27 -0.54
N ILE A 95 -6.96 -1.89 -1.18
CA ILE A 95 -7.99 -2.63 -0.46
C ILE A 95 -7.37 -3.78 0.33
N THR A 96 -6.51 -4.55 -0.32
CA THR A 96 -5.85 -5.68 0.32
C THR A 96 -5.03 -5.22 1.51
N SER A 97 -4.31 -4.12 1.37
CA SER A 97 -3.49 -3.59 2.47
C SER A 97 -4.34 -3.19 3.67
N ILE A 98 -5.46 -2.54 3.42
CA ILE A 98 -6.34 -2.11 4.50
C ILE A 98 -7.01 -3.30 5.18
N GLU A 99 -7.47 -4.26 4.39
CA GLU A 99 -8.11 -5.45 4.94
C GLU A 99 -7.11 -6.34 5.69
N ASP A 100 -5.93 -6.49 5.15
CA ASP A 100 -4.88 -7.27 5.80
C ASP A 100 -4.45 -6.63 7.12
N ASP A 101 -4.35 -5.31 7.18
CA ASP A 101 -4.02 -4.61 8.42
C ASP A 101 -5.05 -4.92 9.50
N VAL A 102 -6.33 -4.91 9.14
CA VAL A 102 -7.39 -5.20 10.10
C VAL A 102 -7.31 -6.65 10.59
N SER A 103 -7.12 -7.59 9.68
CA SER A 103 -7.04 -9.01 10.03
C SER A 103 -5.69 -9.39 10.64
N TYR A 104 -4.66 -8.62 10.34
CA TYR A 104 -3.29 -8.92 10.74
C TYR A 104 -2.96 -8.41 12.13
N THR A 105 -3.61 -7.35 12.58
CA THR A 105 -3.30 -6.74 13.86
C THR A 105 -3.32 -7.74 15.03
N PRO A 106 -4.33 -8.61 15.16
CA PRO A 106 -4.31 -9.61 16.22
C PRO A 106 -3.21 -10.65 16.06
N ILE A 107 -2.76 -10.89 14.83
CA ILE A 107 -1.75 -11.90 14.55
C ILE A 107 -0.34 -11.34 14.77
N VAL A 108 -0.13 -10.09 14.44
CA VAL A 108 1.19 -9.48 14.51
C VAL A 108 1.71 -9.37 15.92
N LYS A 109 0.83 -9.32 16.90
CA LYS A 109 1.20 -9.07 18.28
C LYS A 109 1.21 -10.28 19.20
N PRO A 110 1.25 -11.52 18.72
CA PRO A 110 1.30 -12.66 19.65
C PRO A 110 2.55 -12.62 20.54
N ALA A 111 3.65 -12.09 20.02
CA ALA A 111 4.89 -12.03 20.79
C ALA A 111 4.83 -11.06 21.95
N SER A 112 4.00 -10.04 21.85
CA SER A 112 3.84 -9.05 22.91
C SER A 112 2.57 -9.26 23.72
N ILE A 113 1.79 -10.27 23.38
CA ILE A 113 0.53 -10.58 24.02
C ILE A 113 0.80 -11.53 25.18
N ASN A 114 0.17 -11.29 26.33
CA ASN A 114 0.29 -12.22 27.43
C ASN A 114 -0.53 -13.48 27.17
N LYS A 115 -0.36 -14.48 28.05
CA LYS A 115 -1.01 -15.77 27.89
C LYS A 115 -2.53 -15.65 27.81
N LYS A 116 -3.10 -14.75 28.57
CA LYS A 116 -4.54 -14.53 28.62
C LYS A 116 -5.06 -14.03 27.27
N ASP A 117 -4.36 -13.12 26.66
CA ASP A 117 -4.75 -12.58 25.36
C ASP A 117 -4.60 -13.63 24.28
N LEU A 118 -3.59 -14.47 24.37
CA LEU A 118 -3.40 -15.56 23.43
C LEU A 118 -4.55 -16.57 23.50
N ASP A 119 -4.99 -16.90 24.70
CA ASP A 119 -6.12 -17.81 24.89
C ASP A 119 -7.40 -17.23 24.29
N ARG A 120 -7.60 -15.92 24.49
CA ARG A 120 -8.74 -15.22 23.90
C ARG A 120 -8.70 -15.27 22.38
N TYR A 121 -7.54 -15.08 21.82
CA TYR A 121 -7.33 -15.16 20.39
C TYR A 121 -7.66 -16.54 19.85
N LYS A 122 -7.22 -17.58 20.54
CA LYS A 122 -7.51 -18.95 20.15
C LYS A 122 -8.99 -19.25 20.19
N LYS A 123 -9.70 -18.72 21.16
CA LYS A 123 -11.16 -18.88 21.23
C LYS A 123 -11.87 -18.26 20.04
N LEU A 124 -11.38 -17.11 19.59
CA LEU A 124 -11.97 -16.47 18.42
C LEU A 124 -11.76 -17.27 17.14
N LEU A 125 -10.65 -17.96 17.05
CA LEU A 125 -10.33 -18.78 15.88
C LEU A 125 -10.94 -20.18 15.94
N GLY A 126 -11.13 -20.65 17.12
CA GLY A 126 -11.66 -21.99 17.35
C GLY A 126 -13.13 -22.07 17.40
#